data_e79cf463582a9fe23d44525efe000258
#
_entry.id   e79cf463582a9fe23d44525efe000258
#
_cell.length_a   1.000
_cell.length_b   1.000
_cell.length_c   1.000
_cell.angle_alpha   90.00
_cell.angle_beta   90.00
_cell.angle_gamma   90.00
#
_symmetry.space_group_name_H-M   'P 1'
#
loop_
_entity.id
_entity.type
_entity.pdbx_description
1 polymer ?
#
loop_
_entity_poly.entity_id
_entity_poly.type
_entity_poly.pdbx_seq_one_letter_code
_entity_poly.pdbx_strand_id
1 'polypeptide(L)'
;IRPMANFIFNPEKKASIKTGQYVMYAVLPFLFGFIGYNQMTPKFPEPIALRVIHPAPPTTIKIFGESHNLVSLENPYRQYEKSDPEEFKQLAKEGGFIYFKNCFFCHGDFLDGRGMTSLNLNPVPANFQDVGTIAMLQEAFLFWRIGTGGPGLPDESWPWQSAMPIWQNILTQKEIWKVILFLYDYTPPQITPRTFS
;
A
#
# COMPACT_ATOMS: atom_id res chain seq x y z
N ILE A 1 37.86 -19.00 -39.43
CA ILE A 1 37.78 -17.52 -39.56
C ILE A 1 37.77 -17.08 -41.05
N ARG A 2 38.59 -17.68 -41.96
CA ARG A 2 38.63 -17.33 -43.38
C ARG A 2 37.34 -17.53 -44.19
N PRO A 3 36.53 -18.60 -44.01
CA PRO A 3 35.31 -18.78 -44.82
C PRO A 3 34.22 -17.74 -44.55
N MET A 4 34.13 -17.23 -43.32
CA MET A 4 33.15 -16.21 -42.93
C MET A 4 33.50 -14.83 -43.49
N ALA A 5 34.78 -14.50 -43.48
CA ALA A 5 35.30 -13.25 -44.08
C ALA A 5 35.06 -13.21 -45.59
N ASN A 6 35.31 -14.32 -46.30
CA ASN A 6 35.03 -14.41 -47.74
C ASN A 6 33.55 -14.33 -48.10
N PHE A 7 32.65 -14.78 -47.20
CA PHE A 7 31.22 -14.61 -47.39
C PHE A 7 30.79 -13.14 -47.24
N ILE A 8 31.36 -12.43 -46.28
CA ILE A 8 30.98 -11.05 -45.97
C ILE A 8 31.57 -10.04 -46.97
N PHE A 9 32.78 -10.31 -47.53
CA PHE A 9 33.53 -9.33 -48.36
C PHE A 9 33.62 -9.69 -49.84
N ASN A 10 32.88 -10.73 -50.32
CA ASN A 10 32.94 -11.09 -51.73
C ASN A 10 32.01 -10.19 -52.56
N PRO A 11 32.52 -9.38 -53.51
CA PRO A 11 31.75 -8.40 -54.25
C PRO A 11 30.79 -8.99 -55.31
N GLU A 12 30.89 -10.28 -55.67
CA GLU A 12 30.12 -10.90 -56.74
C GLU A 12 28.70 -11.36 -56.31
N LYS A 13 28.39 -11.47 -55.00
CA LYS A 13 27.08 -11.80 -54.48
C LYS A 13 26.28 -10.55 -54.08
N LYS A 14 25.85 -9.75 -55.05
CA LYS A 14 25.46 -8.35 -54.91
C LYS A 14 24.24 -8.01 -54.04
N ALA A 15 23.20 -8.75 -53.97
CA ALA A 15 21.98 -8.32 -53.27
C ALA A 15 21.83 -8.96 -51.88
N SER A 16 21.99 -10.26 -51.76
CA SER A 16 21.81 -11.03 -50.53
C SER A 16 22.87 -10.68 -49.45
N ILE A 17 24.10 -10.37 -49.88
CA ILE A 17 25.20 -10.00 -48.97
C ILE A 17 24.98 -8.62 -48.37
N LYS A 18 24.52 -7.64 -49.18
CA LYS A 18 24.23 -6.30 -48.66
C LYS A 18 23.11 -6.33 -47.59
N THR A 19 22.05 -7.09 -47.83
CA THR A 19 20.96 -7.27 -46.87
C THR A 19 21.47 -7.92 -45.57
N GLY A 20 22.28 -8.98 -45.66
CA GLY A 20 22.87 -9.61 -44.49
C GLY A 20 23.83 -8.67 -43.70
N GLN A 21 24.59 -7.84 -44.41
CA GLN A 21 25.44 -6.82 -43.78
C GLN A 21 24.61 -5.76 -43.04
N TYR A 22 23.54 -5.25 -43.62
CA TYR A 22 22.64 -4.31 -42.95
C TYR A 22 22.03 -4.92 -41.69
N VAL A 23 21.57 -6.17 -41.74
CA VAL A 23 21.04 -6.86 -40.55
C VAL A 23 22.10 -7.03 -39.48
N MET A 24 23.30 -7.47 -39.85
CA MET A 24 24.36 -7.73 -38.87
C MET A 24 24.91 -6.46 -38.25
N TYR A 25 25.12 -5.41 -39.04
CA TYR A 25 25.83 -4.23 -38.54
C TYR A 25 24.92 -3.06 -38.12
N ALA A 26 23.67 -3.04 -38.55
CA ALA A 26 22.72 -1.99 -38.17
C ALA A 26 21.56 -2.53 -37.34
N VAL A 27 20.82 -3.53 -37.85
CA VAL A 27 19.58 -3.98 -37.21
C VAL A 27 19.84 -4.72 -35.91
N LEU A 28 20.79 -5.65 -35.87
CA LEU A 28 21.07 -6.41 -34.65
C LEU A 28 21.61 -5.54 -33.50
N PRO A 29 22.63 -4.68 -33.73
CA PRO A 29 23.08 -3.79 -32.64
C PRO A 29 21.99 -2.84 -32.15
N PHE A 30 21.16 -2.32 -33.07
CA PHE A 30 20.04 -1.47 -32.69
C PHE A 30 19.00 -2.23 -31.87
N LEU A 31 18.67 -3.45 -32.27
CA LEU A 31 17.73 -4.31 -31.55
C LEU A 31 18.26 -4.66 -30.15
N PHE A 32 19.52 -5.08 -30.07
CA PHE A 32 20.13 -5.37 -28.75
C PHE A 32 20.25 -4.12 -27.89
N GLY A 33 20.59 -2.98 -28.46
CA GLY A 33 20.61 -1.70 -27.77
C GLY A 33 19.23 -1.29 -27.25
N PHE A 34 18.20 -1.48 -28.06
CA PHE A 34 16.82 -1.18 -27.68
C PHE A 34 16.32 -2.12 -26.57
N ILE A 35 16.59 -3.41 -26.67
CA ILE A 35 16.24 -4.39 -25.61
C ILE A 35 17.02 -4.05 -24.34
N GLY A 36 18.32 -3.81 -24.44
CA GLY A 36 19.14 -3.43 -23.28
C GLY A 36 18.65 -2.13 -22.63
N TYR A 37 18.33 -1.13 -23.44
CA TYR A 37 17.76 0.13 -22.96
C TYR A 37 16.47 -0.09 -22.18
N ASN A 38 15.53 -0.86 -22.74
CA ASN A 38 14.25 -1.16 -22.05
C ASN A 38 14.42 -1.98 -20.76
N GLN A 39 15.46 -2.82 -20.69
CA GLN A 39 15.75 -3.60 -19.48
C GLN A 39 16.48 -2.78 -18.42
N MET A 40 17.33 -1.85 -18.85
CA MET A 40 18.15 -1.02 -17.96
C MET A 40 17.49 0.30 -17.57
N THR A 41 16.50 0.80 -18.34
CA THR A 41 15.77 2.01 -17.95
C THR A 41 15.00 1.77 -16.66
N PRO A 42 15.34 2.47 -15.57
CA PRO A 42 14.58 2.37 -14.34
C PRO A 42 13.15 2.86 -14.64
N LYS A 43 12.17 2.02 -14.31
CA LYS A 43 10.78 2.46 -14.31
C LYS A 43 10.64 3.43 -13.14
N PHE A 44 10.68 4.72 -13.41
CA PHE A 44 10.44 5.72 -12.38
C PHE A 44 9.03 5.52 -11.83
N PRO A 45 8.89 5.42 -10.49
CA PRO A 45 7.58 5.39 -9.89
C PRO A 45 6.82 6.68 -10.23
N GLU A 46 5.51 6.58 -10.35
CA GLU A 46 4.67 7.76 -10.56
C GLU A 46 4.97 8.85 -9.53
N PRO A 47 4.87 10.13 -9.91
CA PRO A 47 5.04 11.24 -8.97
C PRO A 47 4.15 11.05 -7.74
N ILE A 48 4.66 11.42 -6.56
CA ILE A 48 3.94 11.25 -5.28
C ILE A 48 2.53 11.86 -5.35
N ALA A 49 2.37 12.96 -6.06
CA ALA A 49 1.07 13.64 -6.24
C ALA A 49 0.02 12.82 -7.02
N LEU A 50 0.44 11.82 -7.78
CA LEU A 50 -0.46 10.94 -8.55
C LEU A 50 -0.71 9.59 -7.85
N ARG A 51 -0.12 9.37 -6.68
CA ARG A 51 -0.28 8.11 -5.96
C ARG A 51 -1.56 8.10 -5.14
N VAL A 52 -2.28 6.99 -5.22
CA VAL A 52 -3.47 6.78 -4.39
C VAL A 52 -3.02 6.39 -2.99
N ILE A 53 -3.05 7.36 -2.06
CA ILE A 53 -2.65 7.14 -0.66
C ILE A 53 -3.70 6.30 0.08
N HIS A 54 -4.97 6.55 -0.22
CA HIS A 54 -6.10 5.79 0.32
C HIS A 54 -6.83 5.12 -0.85
N PRO A 55 -6.41 3.92 -1.28
CA PRO A 55 -7.09 3.21 -2.36
C PRO A 55 -8.53 2.90 -1.95
N ALA A 56 -9.44 2.89 -2.92
CA ALA A 56 -10.81 2.48 -2.69
C ALA A 56 -10.82 1.04 -2.12
N PRO A 57 -11.50 0.81 -1.00
CA PRO A 57 -11.58 -0.53 -0.45
C PRO A 57 -12.40 -1.44 -1.37
N PRO A 58 -12.07 -2.72 -1.46
CA PRO A 58 -12.93 -3.68 -2.13
C PRO A 58 -14.28 -3.76 -1.40
N THR A 59 -15.36 -4.01 -2.13
CA THR A 59 -16.71 -4.12 -1.53
C THR A 59 -16.80 -5.26 -0.52
N THR A 60 -16.08 -6.35 -0.79
CA THR A 60 -16.06 -7.55 0.06
C THR A 60 -14.62 -7.94 0.34
N ILE A 61 -14.32 -8.22 1.59
CA ILE A 61 -13.02 -8.71 2.05
C ILE A 61 -13.16 -10.06 2.73
N LYS A 62 -12.09 -10.85 2.68
CA LYS A 62 -11.97 -12.06 3.49
C LYS A 62 -10.94 -11.82 4.59
N ILE A 63 -11.39 -11.83 5.85
CA ILE A 63 -10.56 -11.57 7.01
C ILE A 63 -11.00 -12.49 8.16
N PHE A 64 -10.09 -13.02 8.95
CA PHE A 64 -10.36 -14.05 9.96
C PHE A 64 -11.10 -15.29 9.42
N GLY A 65 -10.94 -15.59 8.13
CA GLY A 65 -11.64 -16.69 7.47
C GLY A 65 -13.10 -16.40 7.05
N GLU A 66 -13.63 -15.25 7.39
CA GLU A 66 -15.00 -14.83 7.11
C GLU A 66 -15.03 -13.77 6.00
N SER A 67 -16.11 -13.75 5.22
CA SER A 67 -16.37 -12.70 4.22
C SER A 67 -17.17 -11.56 4.84
N HIS A 68 -16.63 -10.36 4.76
CA HIS A 68 -17.27 -9.13 5.26
C HIS A 68 -17.58 -8.19 4.10
N ASN A 69 -18.79 -7.64 4.08
CA ASN A 69 -19.14 -6.53 3.19
C ASN A 69 -18.77 -5.23 3.90
N LEU A 70 -17.77 -4.51 3.38
CA LEU A 70 -17.24 -3.28 4.00
C LEU A 70 -18.25 -2.13 4.01
N VAL A 71 -19.23 -2.13 3.09
CA VAL A 71 -20.24 -1.06 3.03
C VAL A 71 -21.19 -1.12 4.24
N SER A 72 -21.46 -2.34 4.74
CA SER A 72 -22.35 -2.57 5.88
C SER A 72 -21.62 -2.98 7.16
N LEU A 73 -20.30 -3.02 7.14
CA LEU A 73 -19.51 -3.43 8.29
C LEU A 73 -19.40 -2.27 9.29
N GLU A 74 -19.91 -2.47 10.48
CA GLU A 74 -19.87 -1.51 11.57
C GLU A 74 -19.05 -2.04 12.75
N ASN A 75 -18.42 -1.14 13.50
CA ASN A 75 -17.75 -1.48 14.74
C ASN A 75 -18.80 -1.86 15.81
N PRO A 76 -18.79 -3.09 16.30
CA PRO A 76 -19.80 -3.56 17.25
C PRO A 76 -19.78 -2.79 18.59
N TYR A 77 -18.67 -2.11 18.89
CA TYR A 77 -18.53 -1.34 20.11
C TYR A 77 -18.94 0.13 19.99
N ARG A 78 -19.16 0.64 18.76
CA ARG A 78 -19.56 2.02 18.55
C ARG A 78 -20.88 2.39 19.19
N GLN A 79 -21.80 1.45 19.33
CA GLN A 79 -23.08 1.64 20.00
C GLN A 79 -22.93 2.12 21.45
N TYR A 80 -21.84 1.74 22.15
CA TYR A 80 -21.61 2.14 23.54
C TYR A 80 -21.31 3.63 23.71
N GLU A 81 -20.88 4.32 22.65
CA GLU A 81 -20.62 5.77 22.70
C GLU A 81 -21.84 6.56 23.23
N LYS A 82 -23.06 6.09 22.88
CA LYS A 82 -24.31 6.73 23.30
C LYS A 82 -25.00 5.98 24.44
N SER A 83 -24.95 4.65 24.46
CA SER A 83 -25.68 3.81 25.41
C SER A 83 -24.95 3.63 26.74
N ASP A 84 -23.64 3.56 26.73
CA ASP A 84 -22.77 3.39 27.90
C ASP A 84 -21.39 4.04 27.68
N PRO A 85 -21.28 5.36 27.88
CA PRO A 85 -20.03 6.08 27.64
C PRO A 85 -18.84 5.60 28.49
N GLU A 86 -19.08 5.04 29.67
CA GLU A 86 -18.02 4.51 30.53
C GLU A 86 -17.44 3.23 29.92
N GLU A 87 -18.29 2.31 29.47
CA GLU A 87 -17.85 1.10 28.77
C GLU A 87 -17.13 1.46 27.47
N PHE A 88 -17.64 2.46 26.71
CA PHE A 88 -16.95 2.95 25.52
C PHE A 88 -15.54 3.43 25.84
N LYS A 89 -15.35 4.25 26.87
CA LYS A 89 -14.04 4.73 27.31
C LYS A 89 -13.12 3.61 27.76
N GLN A 90 -13.66 2.61 28.46
CA GLN A 90 -12.88 1.44 28.87
C GLN A 90 -12.40 0.64 27.64
N LEU A 91 -13.26 0.38 26.67
CA LEU A 91 -12.91 -0.33 25.44
C LEU A 91 -11.88 0.44 24.60
N ALA A 92 -12.02 1.77 24.50
CA ALA A 92 -11.05 2.63 23.84
C ALA A 92 -9.69 2.59 24.56
N LYS A 93 -9.67 2.63 25.89
CA LYS A 93 -8.45 2.49 26.70
C LYS A 93 -7.75 1.15 26.47
N GLU A 94 -8.50 0.06 26.39
CA GLU A 94 -7.96 -1.26 26.06
C GLU A 94 -7.35 -1.26 24.65
N GLY A 95 -8.02 -0.61 23.67
CA GLY A 95 -7.47 -0.37 22.34
C GLY A 95 -6.16 0.41 22.35
N GLY A 96 -6.06 1.41 23.25
CA GLY A 96 -4.84 2.17 23.48
C GLY A 96 -3.67 1.30 23.96
N PHE A 97 -3.90 0.38 24.88
CA PHE A 97 -2.86 -0.57 25.31
C PHE A 97 -2.37 -1.45 24.14
N ILE A 98 -3.28 -1.89 23.29
CA ILE A 98 -2.92 -2.69 22.10
C ILE A 98 -2.13 -1.84 21.12
N TYR A 99 -2.53 -0.59 20.88
CA TYR A 99 -1.83 0.36 20.03
C TYR A 99 -0.40 0.60 20.50
N PHE A 100 -0.20 0.95 21.78
CA PHE A 100 1.12 1.21 22.33
C PHE A 100 2.00 -0.04 22.41
N LYS A 101 1.41 -1.22 22.41
CA LYS A 101 2.17 -2.48 22.33
C LYS A 101 2.66 -2.79 20.91
N ASN A 102 1.87 -2.46 19.88
CA ASN A 102 2.07 -3.02 18.53
C ASN A 102 2.26 -1.98 17.42
N CYS A 103 1.71 -0.77 17.57
CA CYS A 103 1.55 0.18 16.45
C CYS A 103 2.44 1.43 16.58
N PHE A 104 2.73 1.88 17.81
CA PHE A 104 3.40 3.15 18.06
C PHE A 104 4.82 3.24 17.49
N PHE A 105 5.53 2.12 17.33
CA PHE A 105 6.87 2.11 16.73
C PHE A 105 6.91 2.71 15.34
N CYS A 106 5.82 2.54 14.56
CA CYS A 106 5.67 3.10 13.23
C CYS A 106 4.80 4.37 13.25
N HIS A 107 3.65 4.33 13.95
CA HIS A 107 2.66 5.40 13.91
C HIS A 107 2.89 6.52 14.92
N GLY A 108 3.86 6.39 15.83
CA GLY A 108 4.20 7.38 16.85
C GLY A 108 3.29 7.32 18.08
N ASP A 109 3.80 7.81 19.19
CA ASP A 109 3.09 7.90 20.47
C ASP A 109 2.04 9.03 20.48
N PHE A 110 2.21 10.02 19.62
CA PHE A 110 1.22 11.07 19.36
C PHE A 110 0.28 10.75 18.17
N LEU A 111 0.31 9.54 17.62
CA LEU A 111 -0.48 9.13 16.44
C LEU A 111 -0.19 9.97 15.18
N ASP A 112 0.96 10.60 15.10
CA ASP A 112 1.37 11.57 14.08
C ASP A 112 2.13 10.93 12.89
N GLY A 113 2.28 9.61 12.89
CA GLY A 113 3.02 8.87 11.86
C GLY A 113 4.55 8.97 12.01
N ARG A 114 5.06 9.51 13.12
CA ARG A 114 6.48 9.75 13.37
C ARG A 114 7.08 8.81 14.42
N GLY A 115 6.71 7.54 14.36
CA GLY A 115 7.34 6.52 15.20
C GLY A 115 8.82 6.33 14.84
N MET A 116 9.57 5.67 15.74
CA MET A 116 11.04 5.52 15.59
C MET A 116 11.47 4.84 14.29
N THR A 117 10.63 4.03 13.67
CA THR A 117 10.92 3.34 12.41
C THR A 117 10.38 4.06 11.17
N SER A 118 9.57 5.11 11.35
CA SER A 118 8.81 5.76 10.28
C SER A 118 9.67 6.34 9.15
N LEU A 119 10.84 6.88 9.47
CA LEU A 119 11.75 7.53 8.50
C LEU A 119 12.30 6.57 7.43
N ASN A 120 12.30 5.27 7.72
CA ASN A 120 12.80 4.24 6.81
C ASN A 120 11.68 3.56 6.00
N LEU A 121 10.43 4.01 6.15
CA LEU A 121 9.27 3.41 5.51
C LEU A 121 8.79 4.26 4.32
N ASN A 122 8.44 3.60 3.24
CA ASN A 122 7.83 4.23 2.06
C ASN A 122 6.68 3.35 1.54
N PRO A 123 5.42 3.75 1.68
CA PRO A 123 4.97 5.03 2.25
C PRO A 123 5.26 5.15 3.75
N VAL A 124 5.38 6.39 4.21
CA VAL A 124 5.43 6.70 5.64
C VAL A 124 4.12 6.29 6.32
N PRO A 125 4.15 5.90 7.61
CA PRO A 125 2.94 5.59 8.35
C PRO A 125 1.93 6.74 8.36
N ALA A 126 0.65 6.40 8.32
CA ALA A 126 -0.41 7.40 8.34
C ALA A 126 -0.34 8.27 9.61
N ASN A 127 -0.52 9.58 9.41
CA ASN A 127 -0.71 10.55 10.48
C ASN A 127 -2.20 10.60 10.83
N PHE A 128 -2.58 10.07 11.98
CA PHE A 128 -3.98 10.08 12.44
C PHE A 128 -4.40 11.42 13.06
N GLN A 129 -3.46 12.34 13.29
CA GLN A 129 -3.76 13.72 13.71
C GLN A 129 -4.13 14.63 12.53
N ASP A 130 -3.93 14.15 11.31
CA ASP A 130 -4.30 14.91 10.11
C ASP A 130 -5.80 14.76 9.80
N VAL A 131 -6.47 15.89 9.57
CA VAL A 131 -7.90 15.95 9.22
C VAL A 131 -8.25 15.18 7.94
N GLY A 132 -7.29 15.00 7.02
CA GLY A 132 -7.45 14.22 5.80
C GLY A 132 -7.35 12.71 6.02
N THR A 133 -7.04 12.26 7.23
CA THR A 133 -6.90 10.83 7.56
C THR A 133 -8.11 10.35 8.35
N ILE A 134 -8.11 10.46 9.66
CA ILE A 134 -9.17 9.85 10.51
C ILE A 134 -10.56 10.44 10.22
N ALA A 135 -10.67 11.74 10.02
CA ALA A 135 -11.96 12.39 9.77
C ALA A 135 -12.61 11.96 8.45
N MET A 136 -11.83 11.48 7.49
CA MET A 136 -12.30 11.08 6.16
C MET A 136 -12.44 9.58 5.98
N LEU A 137 -11.90 8.78 6.90
CA LEU A 137 -11.91 7.31 6.79
C LEU A 137 -13.05 6.72 7.62
N GLN A 138 -13.69 5.70 7.07
CA GLN A 138 -14.67 4.90 7.81
C GLN A 138 -13.98 3.84 8.65
N GLU A 139 -14.58 3.43 9.75
CA GLU A 139 -14.04 2.37 10.63
C GLU A 139 -13.86 1.04 9.90
N ALA A 140 -14.76 0.70 8.98
CA ALA A 140 -14.63 -0.47 8.12
C ALA A 140 -13.38 -0.43 7.24
N PHE A 141 -13.01 0.76 6.73
CA PHE A 141 -11.76 0.96 5.99
C PHE A 141 -10.56 0.68 6.90
N LEU A 142 -10.56 1.20 8.13
CA LEU A 142 -9.48 0.96 9.08
C LEU A 142 -9.40 -0.52 9.46
N PHE A 143 -10.54 -1.18 9.64
CA PHE A 143 -10.60 -2.60 9.92
C PHE A 143 -9.94 -3.43 8.82
N TRP A 144 -10.28 -3.14 7.57
CA TRP A 144 -9.62 -3.74 6.41
C TRP A 144 -8.11 -3.49 6.41
N ARG A 145 -7.70 -2.21 6.55
CA ARG A 145 -6.28 -1.83 6.47
C ARG A 145 -5.44 -2.44 7.59
N ILE A 146 -5.95 -2.44 8.81
CA ILE A 146 -5.26 -3.07 9.95
C ILE A 146 -5.23 -4.58 9.75
N GLY A 147 -6.35 -5.19 9.44
CA GLY A 147 -6.43 -6.65 9.33
C GLY A 147 -5.55 -7.22 8.25
N THR A 148 -5.52 -6.61 7.06
CA THR A 148 -4.80 -7.14 5.88
C THR A 148 -3.42 -6.55 5.66
N GLY A 149 -3.09 -5.43 6.29
CA GLY A 149 -1.78 -4.80 6.20
C GLY A 149 -1.39 -4.35 4.80
N GLY A 150 -0.07 -4.20 4.57
CA GLY A 150 0.49 -3.86 3.27
C GLY A 150 0.15 -4.86 2.16
N PRO A 151 0.29 -6.18 2.38
CA PRO A 151 -0.06 -7.19 1.39
C PRO A 151 -1.53 -7.21 0.97
N GLY A 152 -2.43 -6.63 1.76
CA GLY A 152 -3.86 -6.51 1.44
C GLY A 152 -4.20 -5.28 0.58
N LEU A 153 -3.22 -4.51 0.14
CA LEU A 153 -3.45 -3.41 -0.80
C LEU A 153 -3.78 -3.95 -2.19
N PRO A 154 -4.72 -3.31 -2.92
CA PRO A 154 -5.01 -3.66 -4.30
C PRO A 154 -3.88 -3.23 -5.25
N ASP A 155 -3.87 -3.82 -6.46
CA ASP A 155 -2.84 -3.59 -7.47
C ASP A 155 -2.72 -2.11 -7.89
N GLU A 156 -3.79 -1.34 -7.81
CA GLU A 156 -3.83 0.10 -8.09
C GLU A 156 -2.98 0.93 -7.11
N SER A 157 -2.65 0.35 -5.95
CA SER A 157 -1.75 0.98 -4.98
C SER A 157 -0.27 0.85 -5.35
N TRP A 158 0.05 0.03 -6.37
CA TRP A 158 1.44 -0.09 -6.84
C TRP A 158 1.96 1.29 -7.31
N PRO A 159 3.19 1.69 -7.04
CA PRO A 159 4.28 0.88 -6.48
C PRO A 159 4.41 0.93 -4.95
N TRP A 160 3.37 1.29 -4.23
CA TRP A 160 3.39 1.36 -2.78
C TRP A 160 3.43 -0.04 -2.16
N GLN A 161 4.55 -0.40 -1.61
CA GLN A 161 4.69 -1.59 -0.79
C GLN A 161 4.70 -1.17 0.67
N SER A 162 3.51 -1.04 1.24
CA SER A 162 3.39 -0.72 2.66
C SER A 162 4.01 -1.82 3.52
N ALA A 163 4.88 -1.42 4.43
CA ALA A 163 5.49 -2.32 5.40
C ALA A 163 4.54 -2.69 6.56
N MET A 164 3.29 -2.23 6.53
CA MET A 164 2.31 -2.53 7.58
C MET A 164 2.06 -4.03 7.67
N PRO A 165 2.22 -4.67 8.85
CA PRO A 165 1.99 -6.09 9.02
C PRO A 165 0.52 -6.50 8.81
N ILE A 166 0.30 -7.79 8.56
CA ILE A 166 -1.04 -8.40 8.51
C ILE A 166 -1.49 -8.69 9.95
N TRP A 167 -2.23 -7.77 10.55
CA TRP A 167 -2.57 -7.84 11.96
C TRP A 167 -3.58 -8.91 12.33
N GLN A 168 -4.42 -9.40 11.39
CA GLN A 168 -5.33 -10.52 11.65
C GLN A 168 -4.59 -11.83 12.05
N ASN A 169 -3.29 -11.93 11.78
CA ASN A 169 -2.48 -13.07 12.19
C ASN A 169 -1.95 -12.95 13.63
N ILE A 170 -2.07 -11.78 14.24
CA ILE A 170 -1.46 -11.43 15.55
C ILE A 170 -2.54 -11.00 16.54
N LEU A 171 -3.51 -10.22 16.08
CA LEU A 171 -4.61 -9.66 16.88
C LEU A 171 -5.91 -10.35 16.55
N THR A 172 -6.79 -10.46 17.52
CA THR A 172 -8.17 -10.89 17.33
C THR A 172 -8.99 -9.78 16.67
N GLN A 173 -10.11 -10.15 16.07
CA GLN A 173 -11.08 -9.20 15.52
C GLN A 173 -11.53 -8.16 16.56
N LYS A 174 -11.78 -8.60 17.80
CA LYS A 174 -12.17 -7.71 18.91
C LYS A 174 -11.09 -6.69 19.25
N GLU A 175 -9.83 -7.10 19.24
CA GLU A 175 -8.70 -6.22 19.50
C GLU A 175 -8.54 -5.17 18.40
N ILE A 176 -8.69 -5.53 17.14
CA ILE A 176 -8.66 -4.58 16.03
C ILE A 176 -9.75 -3.53 16.19
N TRP A 177 -10.99 -3.93 16.51
CA TRP A 177 -12.09 -2.99 16.73
C TRP A 177 -11.83 -2.04 17.90
N LYS A 178 -11.22 -2.52 18.99
CA LYS A 178 -10.83 -1.67 20.13
C LYS A 178 -9.74 -0.67 19.76
N VAL A 179 -8.74 -1.08 18.98
CA VAL A 179 -7.72 -0.15 18.45
C VAL A 179 -8.38 0.94 17.63
N ILE A 180 -9.33 0.61 16.77
CA ILE A 180 -10.07 1.60 15.97
C ILE A 180 -10.82 2.58 16.89
N LEU A 181 -11.52 2.10 17.92
CA LEU A 181 -12.15 3.01 18.91
C LEU A 181 -11.15 3.97 19.52
N PHE A 182 -9.97 3.47 19.94
CA PHE A 182 -8.92 4.29 20.51
C PHE A 182 -8.45 5.38 19.54
N LEU A 183 -8.23 5.04 18.26
CA LEU A 183 -7.80 6.02 17.27
C LEU A 183 -8.77 7.19 17.16
N TYR A 184 -10.08 6.93 17.18
CA TYR A 184 -11.11 7.98 17.14
C TYR A 184 -11.28 8.71 18.46
N ASP A 185 -11.18 8.03 19.61
CA ASP A 185 -11.30 8.65 20.94
C ASP A 185 -10.12 9.54 21.29
N TYR A 186 -8.91 9.15 20.85
CA TYR A 186 -7.68 9.89 21.12
C TYR A 186 -7.52 11.13 20.21
N THR A 187 -8.06 11.08 18.99
CA THR A 187 -7.99 12.23 18.07
C THR A 187 -8.90 13.35 18.56
N PRO A 188 -8.48 14.64 18.38
CA PRO A 188 -9.32 15.76 18.77
C PRO A 188 -10.70 15.73 18.12
N PRO A 189 -11.77 16.21 18.78
CA PRO A 189 -13.14 16.19 18.25
C PRO A 189 -13.31 16.83 16.88
N GLN A 190 -12.44 17.77 16.52
CA GLN A 190 -12.44 18.41 15.19
C GLN A 190 -12.00 17.47 14.06
N ILE A 191 -11.33 16.36 14.41
CA ILE A 191 -10.76 15.39 13.48
C ILE A 191 -11.61 14.11 13.44
N THR A 192 -12.49 13.88 14.44
CA THR A 192 -13.36 12.70 14.43
C THR A 192 -14.39 12.77 13.30
N PRO A 193 -14.65 11.65 12.61
CA PRO A 193 -15.64 11.63 11.54
C PRO A 193 -17.01 12.05 12.08
N ARG A 194 -17.68 12.88 11.32
CA ARG A 194 -19.12 13.08 11.55
C ARG A 194 -19.81 11.75 11.25
N THR A 195 -20.55 11.23 12.21
CA THR A 195 -21.47 10.14 11.96
C THR A 195 -22.38 10.57 10.83
N PHE A 196 -22.25 9.96 9.67
CA PHE A 196 -23.26 10.10 8.62
C PHE A 196 -24.50 9.34 9.10
N SER A 197 -25.43 10.09 9.67
CA SER A 197 -26.78 9.61 10.01
C SER A 197 -27.62 9.49 8.78
#